data_c34bedfbbc33e99a93b45e7f5b80e23b
#
_entry.id   c34bedfbbc33e99a93b45e7f5b80e23b
#
_cell.length_a   1.000
_cell.length_b   1.000
_cell.length_c   1.000
_cell.angle_alpha   90.00
_cell.angle_beta   90.00
_cell.angle_gamma   90.00
#
_symmetry.space_group_name_H-M   'P 1'
#
loop_
_entity.id
_entity.type
_entity.pdbx_description
1 polymer ?
#
loop_
_entity_poly.entity_id
_entity_poly.type
_entity_poly.pdbx_seq_one_letter_code
_entity_poly.pdbx_strand_id
1 'polypeptide(L)'
;MIIAATLNGERIEHADQCVPNPELQTEPLPERLYRKSHPAPVSAKPEGSNNRIRQKLVRDEIFGLGSPMRIAVLSDIHGNLPALEAVAADLDRLSPDLVFVAGDFQNRGPNPREVTSFVYQSGWTILRGNHEDYVIWQSQNFRTDDSADYYNWLPARWTAELTRDSMEWVKGLPIATRLAGPNERSIIIAHGSPRSNDEGFFPTTPQTKATEMIGDNPPALLCVGHSHLPLVRWINSTLLVNVGSVGFPFDGDRRASYGILNLGHDRWEVDIRRVEYAMERVVEEFDRVNFYQGAGPLSHLIRRELESARPHLTPFEYLFGLKIRAGNISISEAVEAYLSMPQEQIESEFIRVFRR
;
A
#
# COMPACT_ATOMS: atom_id res chain seq x y z
N MET A 1 9.57 5.12 0.16
CA MET A 1 9.88 3.67 0.10
C MET A 1 11.17 3.50 -0.67
N ILE A 2 12.25 3.28 0.03
CA ILE A 2 13.50 2.86 -0.60
C ILE A 2 13.34 1.36 -0.81
N ILE A 3 13.12 0.92 -2.05
CA ILE A 3 13.46 -0.44 -2.41
C ILE A 3 14.98 -0.48 -2.28
N ALA A 4 15.51 -1.13 -1.24
CA ALA A 4 16.93 -1.41 -1.12
C ALA A 4 17.32 -2.30 -2.32
N ALA A 5 17.75 -1.66 -3.40
CA ALA A 5 18.44 -2.34 -4.47
C ALA A 5 19.82 -2.70 -3.92
N THR A 6 20.00 -3.95 -3.52
CA THR A 6 21.32 -4.50 -3.21
C THR A 6 22.12 -4.52 -4.50
N LEU A 7 22.99 -3.56 -4.68
CA LEU A 7 24.12 -3.66 -5.57
C LEU A 7 25.17 -4.52 -4.85
N ASN A 8 25.48 -5.68 -5.44
CA ASN A 8 26.59 -6.57 -5.06
C ASN A 8 26.51 -7.33 -3.71
N GLY A 9 25.33 -7.78 -3.28
CA GLY A 9 25.28 -8.84 -2.26
C GLY A 9 25.72 -8.47 -0.84
N GLU A 10 26.03 -7.23 -0.54
CA GLU A 10 26.39 -6.78 0.81
C GLU A 10 25.24 -6.03 1.48
N ARG A 11 24.81 -6.57 2.61
CA ARG A 11 23.89 -5.92 3.55
C ARG A 11 24.62 -4.75 4.20
N ILE A 12 24.12 -3.54 4.02
CA ILE A 12 24.60 -2.39 4.80
C ILE A 12 23.88 -2.45 6.15
N GLU A 13 24.58 -2.93 7.18
CA GLU A 13 24.15 -2.78 8.56
C GLU A 13 24.43 -1.35 9.00
N HIS A 14 23.41 -0.61 9.39
CA HIS A 14 23.57 0.71 10.01
C HIS A 14 24.05 0.57 11.44
N ALA A 15 25.28 1.06 11.66
CA ALA A 15 25.87 1.19 12.98
C ALA A 15 25.19 2.32 13.77
N ASP A 16 24.82 2.03 15.01
CA ASP A 16 24.48 2.98 16.05
C ASP A 16 25.64 3.98 16.27
N GLN A 17 25.33 5.27 16.25
CA GLN A 17 25.81 6.32 17.13
C GLN A 17 25.61 7.71 16.52
N CYS A 18 24.60 8.45 16.96
CA CYS A 18 24.59 9.91 16.92
C CYS A 18 23.94 10.50 18.17
N VAL A 19 24.65 11.43 18.81
CA VAL A 19 24.25 12.14 20.03
C VAL A 19 23.33 13.32 19.66
N PRO A 20 22.26 13.61 20.41
CA PRO A 20 21.28 14.64 20.05
C PRO A 20 21.77 16.07 20.32
N ASN A 21 21.40 17.02 19.43
CA ASN A 21 21.51 18.46 19.66
C ASN A 21 20.15 19.01 20.15
N PRO A 22 20.08 19.78 21.28
CA PRO A 22 18.81 20.06 21.97
C PRO A 22 18.09 21.36 21.61
N GLU A 23 18.36 22.05 20.53
CA GLU A 23 17.71 23.34 20.22
C GLU A 23 17.08 23.42 18.83
N LEU A 24 15.86 22.87 18.68
CA LEU A 24 14.90 23.33 17.68
C LEU A 24 13.47 22.93 18.12
N GLN A 25 12.80 23.88 18.76
CA GLN A 25 11.38 23.79 19.07
C GLN A 25 10.60 24.08 17.79
N THR A 26 9.98 23.08 17.18
CA THR A 26 8.93 23.27 16.18
C THR A 26 7.59 23.31 16.89
N GLU A 27 6.86 24.41 16.78
CA GLU A 27 5.50 24.56 17.32
C GLU A 27 4.55 23.51 16.67
N PRO A 28 3.64 22.92 17.46
CA PRO A 28 2.62 22.04 16.92
C PRO A 28 1.63 22.85 16.06
N LEU A 29 1.14 22.25 14.97
CA LEU A 29 0.13 22.82 14.09
C LEU A 29 -1.08 23.33 14.91
N PRO A 30 -1.63 24.52 14.62
CA PRO A 30 -2.67 25.13 15.45
C PRO A 30 -3.95 24.28 15.47
N GLU A 31 -4.39 23.90 16.64
CA GLU A 31 -5.63 23.14 16.93
C GLU A 31 -6.93 23.79 16.34
N ARG A 32 -6.86 25.02 15.92
CA ARG A 32 -8.01 25.80 15.42
C ARG A 32 -8.54 25.40 14.05
N LEU A 33 -7.73 24.75 13.19
CA LEU A 33 -8.17 24.25 11.88
C LEU A 33 -8.91 22.91 11.99
N TYR A 34 -8.81 22.27 13.15
CA TYR A 34 -9.25 20.90 13.39
C TYR A 34 -10.75 20.73 13.71
N ARG A 35 -11.43 21.78 14.19
CA ARG A 35 -12.76 21.64 14.81
C ARG A 35 -13.97 21.89 13.91
N LYS A 36 -13.82 22.24 12.63
CA LYS A 36 -14.98 22.73 11.83
C LYS A 36 -15.61 21.73 10.85
N SER A 37 -15.09 20.50 10.69
CA SER A 37 -15.63 19.59 9.65
C SER A 37 -15.56 18.08 9.96
N HIS A 38 -15.49 17.63 11.23
CA HIS A 38 -15.29 16.21 11.50
C HIS A 38 -16.34 15.63 12.45
N PRO A 39 -16.89 14.43 12.18
CA PRO A 39 -17.66 13.68 13.15
C PRO A 39 -16.78 13.25 14.32
N ALA A 40 -17.40 13.02 15.48
CA ALA A 40 -16.74 12.69 16.75
C ALA A 40 -15.81 11.47 16.66
N PRO A 41 -14.76 11.40 17.50
CA PRO A 41 -13.82 10.29 17.50
C PRO A 41 -14.53 8.95 17.76
N VAL A 42 -14.09 7.91 17.04
CA VAL A 42 -14.60 6.54 17.19
C VAL A 42 -14.15 5.98 18.54
N SER A 43 -14.97 6.16 19.56
CA SER A 43 -14.80 5.56 20.89
C SER A 43 -15.67 4.31 21.04
N ALA A 44 -15.45 3.29 20.22
CA ALA A 44 -16.05 1.98 20.44
C ALA A 44 -14.93 0.93 20.41
N LYS A 45 -14.73 0.21 21.52
CA LYS A 45 -13.90 -1.00 21.54
C LYS A 45 -14.53 -2.00 20.58
N PRO A 46 -13.79 -2.56 19.60
CA PRO A 46 -14.33 -3.62 18.77
C PRO A 46 -14.58 -4.84 19.65
N GLU A 47 -15.77 -5.40 19.58
CA GLU A 47 -16.02 -6.74 20.09
C GLU A 47 -15.25 -7.72 19.21
N GLY A 48 -14.00 -8.02 19.58
CA GLY A 48 -13.09 -8.90 18.85
C GLY A 48 -13.54 -10.36 18.74
N SER A 49 -14.69 -10.71 19.33
CA SER A 49 -15.30 -12.04 19.28
C SER A 49 -16.13 -12.28 18.01
N ASN A 50 -16.78 -11.25 17.46
CA ASN A 50 -17.72 -11.44 16.34
C ASN A 50 -17.01 -11.73 15.00
N ASN A 51 -15.82 -11.18 14.77
CA ASN A 51 -15.12 -11.41 13.50
C ASN A 51 -14.51 -12.83 13.42
N ARG A 52 -13.96 -13.36 14.53
CA ARG A 52 -13.48 -14.76 14.59
C ARG A 52 -14.62 -15.79 14.48
N ILE A 53 -15.77 -15.51 15.07
CA ILE A 53 -16.94 -16.38 14.99
C ILE A 53 -17.53 -16.33 13.57
N ARG A 54 -17.62 -15.16 12.96
CA ARG A 54 -18.09 -14.99 11.58
C ARG A 54 -17.16 -15.69 10.57
N GLN A 55 -15.85 -15.54 10.72
CA GLN A 55 -14.85 -16.24 9.88
C GLN A 55 -14.89 -17.77 10.09
N LYS A 56 -15.15 -18.25 11.29
CA LYS A 56 -15.28 -19.69 11.58
C LYS A 56 -16.57 -20.27 11.03
N LEU A 57 -17.71 -19.57 11.15
CA LEU A 57 -19.00 -19.99 10.58
C LEU A 57 -18.96 -20.00 9.06
N VAL A 58 -18.37 -18.95 8.43
CA VAL A 58 -18.15 -18.87 6.99
C VAL A 58 -17.23 -20.01 6.50
N ARG A 59 -16.21 -20.38 7.29
CA ARG A 59 -15.31 -21.48 6.96
C ARG A 59 -16.01 -22.84 6.89
N ASP A 60 -16.86 -23.13 7.86
CA ASP A 60 -17.48 -24.46 8.00
C ASP A 60 -18.72 -24.62 7.10
N GLU A 61 -19.44 -23.54 6.79
CA GLU A 61 -20.62 -23.55 5.91
C GLU A 61 -20.29 -23.45 4.42
N ILE A 62 -19.31 -22.63 4.01
CA ILE A 62 -19.05 -22.35 2.60
C ILE A 62 -18.23 -23.48 1.93
N PHE A 63 -17.25 -24.04 2.62
CA PHE A 63 -16.41 -25.11 2.04
C PHE A 63 -17.06 -26.50 2.08
N GLY A 64 -18.16 -26.67 2.85
CA GLY A 64 -18.88 -27.93 2.97
C GLY A 64 -19.92 -28.23 1.86
N LEU A 65 -20.34 -27.22 1.09
CA LEU A 65 -21.52 -27.34 0.22
C LEU A 65 -21.25 -27.30 -1.29
N GLY A 66 -19.98 -27.19 -1.75
CA GLY A 66 -19.66 -27.16 -3.18
C GLY A 66 -20.28 -25.99 -3.95
N SER A 67 -20.74 -24.95 -3.25
CA SER A 67 -21.27 -23.74 -3.87
C SER A 67 -20.13 -22.86 -4.43
N PRO A 68 -20.32 -22.22 -5.58
CA PRO A 68 -19.34 -21.28 -6.10
C PRO A 68 -19.15 -20.11 -5.12
N MET A 69 -17.90 -19.75 -4.78
CA MET A 69 -17.56 -18.69 -3.86
C MET A 69 -16.87 -17.54 -4.61
N ARG A 70 -17.32 -16.32 -4.33
CA ARG A 70 -16.75 -15.10 -4.88
C ARG A 70 -15.97 -14.33 -3.80
N ILE A 71 -14.68 -14.15 -4.01
CA ILE A 71 -13.80 -13.37 -3.13
C ILE A 71 -13.39 -12.10 -3.85
N ALA A 72 -13.54 -10.94 -3.20
CA ALA A 72 -12.97 -9.68 -3.65
C ALA A 72 -11.69 -9.39 -2.86
N VAL A 73 -10.65 -8.95 -3.55
CA VAL A 73 -9.38 -8.54 -2.95
C VAL A 73 -9.00 -7.17 -3.46
N LEU A 74 -8.91 -6.20 -2.53
CA LEU A 74 -8.43 -4.86 -2.73
C LEU A 74 -7.02 -4.77 -2.16
N SER A 75 -6.16 -3.91 -2.72
CA SER A 75 -4.84 -3.60 -2.18
C SER A 75 -4.44 -2.18 -2.55
N ASP A 76 -3.48 -1.63 -1.80
CA ASP A 76 -2.80 -0.39 -2.18
C ASP A 76 -3.78 0.78 -2.39
N ILE A 77 -4.65 1.02 -1.40
CA ILE A 77 -5.65 2.11 -1.40
C ILE A 77 -4.96 3.46 -1.19
N HIS A 78 -3.93 3.48 -0.32
CA HIS A 78 -3.07 4.62 -0.11
C HIS A 78 -3.80 5.95 0.14
N GLY A 79 -4.76 5.98 1.05
CA GLY A 79 -5.46 7.22 1.40
C GLY A 79 -6.26 7.85 0.26
N ASN A 80 -6.58 7.12 -0.80
CA ASN A 80 -7.41 7.58 -1.92
C ASN A 80 -8.88 7.21 -1.66
N LEU A 81 -9.58 8.08 -0.91
CA LEU A 81 -10.97 7.84 -0.55
C LEU A 81 -11.91 7.77 -1.77
N PRO A 82 -11.85 8.68 -2.76
CA PRO A 82 -12.72 8.58 -3.93
C PRO A 82 -12.59 7.28 -4.72
N ALA A 83 -11.37 6.72 -4.82
CA ALA A 83 -11.16 5.42 -5.46
C ALA A 83 -11.75 4.27 -4.62
N LEU A 84 -11.58 4.31 -3.29
CA LEU A 84 -12.17 3.33 -2.38
C LEU A 84 -13.70 3.37 -2.44
N GLU A 85 -14.32 4.55 -2.42
CA GLU A 85 -15.77 4.73 -2.53
C GLU A 85 -16.31 4.13 -3.84
N ALA A 86 -15.63 4.36 -4.96
CA ALA A 86 -16.03 3.81 -6.25
C ALA A 86 -15.94 2.28 -6.29
N VAL A 87 -14.86 1.71 -5.74
CA VAL A 87 -14.70 0.24 -5.63
C VAL A 87 -15.74 -0.33 -4.69
N ALA A 88 -16.03 0.29 -3.54
CA ALA A 88 -17.07 -0.17 -2.63
C ALA A 88 -18.45 -0.21 -3.30
N ALA A 89 -18.80 0.81 -4.07
CA ALA A 89 -20.05 0.83 -4.85
C ALA A 89 -20.09 -0.26 -5.94
N ASP A 90 -18.95 -0.65 -6.51
CA ASP A 90 -18.88 -1.78 -7.45
C ASP A 90 -19.04 -3.12 -6.71
N LEU A 91 -18.44 -3.26 -5.52
CA LEU A 91 -18.59 -4.44 -4.67
C LEU A 91 -20.05 -4.65 -4.21
N ASP A 92 -20.76 -3.58 -3.87
CA ASP A 92 -22.19 -3.67 -3.50
C ASP A 92 -23.03 -4.29 -4.62
N ARG A 93 -22.72 -3.95 -5.89
CA ARG A 93 -23.40 -4.55 -7.06
C ARG A 93 -23.03 -6.02 -7.29
N LEU A 94 -21.77 -6.37 -7.03
CA LEU A 94 -21.26 -7.73 -7.25
C LEU A 94 -21.59 -8.70 -6.11
N SER A 95 -21.83 -8.16 -4.92
CA SER A 95 -22.15 -8.91 -3.71
C SER A 95 -21.20 -10.09 -3.46
N PRO A 96 -19.87 -9.88 -3.31
CA PRO A 96 -18.95 -10.96 -3.03
C PRO A 96 -19.22 -11.59 -1.65
N ASP A 97 -18.92 -12.88 -1.49
CA ASP A 97 -19.07 -13.58 -0.23
C ASP A 97 -18.04 -13.12 0.83
N LEU A 98 -16.83 -12.79 0.37
CA LEU A 98 -15.75 -12.30 1.22
C LEU A 98 -15.04 -11.11 0.55
N VAL A 99 -14.65 -10.13 1.36
CA VAL A 99 -13.85 -8.99 0.92
C VAL A 99 -12.59 -8.89 1.79
N PHE A 100 -11.45 -8.74 1.13
CA PHE A 100 -10.15 -8.54 1.76
C PHE A 100 -9.53 -7.22 1.31
N VAL A 101 -8.89 -6.52 2.24
CA VAL A 101 -7.93 -5.44 1.95
C VAL A 101 -6.54 -5.98 2.25
N ALA A 102 -5.76 -6.20 1.20
CA ALA A 102 -4.44 -6.82 1.28
C ALA A 102 -3.32 -5.79 1.59
N GLY A 103 -3.58 -4.87 2.52
CA GLY A 103 -2.59 -3.90 3.01
C GLY A 103 -2.50 -2.61 2.20
N ASP A 104 -1.65 -1.71 2.67
CA ASP A 104 -1.35 -0.39 2.12
C ASP A 104 -2.61 0.46 1.89
N PHE A 105 -3.49 0.51 2.91
CA PHE A 105 -4.66 1.39 2.88
C PHE A 105 -4.34 2.80 3.37
N GLN A 106 -3.29 2.98 4.19
CA GLN A 106 -2.80 4.28 4.66
C GLN A 106 -1.65 4.81 3.79
N ASN A 107 -1.15 6.01 4.16
CA ASN A 107 0.01 6.68 3.57
C ASN A 107 -0.17 7.04 2.08
N ARG A 108 0.70 7.90 1.55
CA ARG A 108 0.72 8.48 0.20
C ARG A 108 -0.42 9.46 -0.11
N GLY A 109 -1.68 9.06 -0.03
CA GLY A 109 -2.83 9.87 -0.46
C GLY A 109 -3.35 10.81 0.63
N PRO A 110 -4.26 11.74 0.26
CA PRO A 110 -4.66 12.85 1.10
C PRO A 110 -5.68 12.51 2.19
N ASN A 111 -6.34 11.36 2.14
CA ASN A 111 -7.42 10.99 3.07
C ASN A 111 -7.10 9.76 3.95
N PRO A 112 -5.93 9.68 4.63
CA PRO A 112 -5.55 8.48 5.37
C PRO A 112 -6.49 8.18 6.54
N ARG A 113 -7.04 9.20 7.20
CA ARG A 113 -7.99 9.05 8.32
C ARG A 113 -9.31 8.48 7.86
N GLU A 114 -9.87 9.06 6.81
CA GLU A 114 -11.16 8.68 6.24
C GLU A 114 -11.12 7.26 5.68
N VAL A 115 -10.05 6.91 4.95
CA VAL A 115 -9.82 5.55 4.45
C VAL A 115 -9.66 4.56 5.60
N THR A 116 -8.87 4.90 6.63
CA THR A 116 -8.71 4.05 7.82
C THR A 116 -10.03 3.80 8.52
N SER A 117 -10.84 4.86 8.69
CA SER A 117 -12.18 4.75 9.29
C SER A 117 -13.12 3.89 8.44
N PHE A 118 -13.09 4.07 7.12
CA PHE A 118 -13.90 3.30 6.18
C PHE A 118 -13.59 1.80 6.29
N VAL A 119 -12.32 1.41 6.14
CA VAL A 119 -11.92 -0.02 6.18
C VAL A 119 -12.15 -0.64 7.56
N TYR A 120 -11.96 0.12 8.64
CA TYR A 120 -12.26 -0.33 10.00
C TYR A 120 -13.75 -0.68 10.18
N GLN A 121 -14.65 0.14 9.62
CA GLN A 121 -16.10 0.01 9.75
C GLN A 121 -16.72 -0.96 8.72
N SER A 122 -16.00 -1.28 7.66
CA SER A 122 -16.52 -2.08 6.54
C SER A 122 -16.92 -3.52 6.91
N GLY A 123 -16.35 -4.07 7.98
CA GLY A 123 -16.48 -5.50 8.32
C GLY A 123 -15.68 -6.43 7.40
N TRP A 124 -14.84 -5.88 6.52
CA TRP A 124 -13.93 -6.64 5.65
C TRP A 124 -12.75 -7.22 6.44
N THR A 125 -12.05 -8.16 5.87
CA THR A 125 -10.80 -8.66 6.45
C THR A 125 -9.64 -7.80 5.98
N ILE A 126 -8.95 -7.16 6.95
CA ILE A 126 -7.89 -6.20 6.66
C ILE A 126 -6.54 -6.80 7.03
N LEU A 127 -5.58 -6.68 6.12
CA LEU A 127 -4.18 -7.02 6.34
C LEU A 127 -3.33 -5.75 6.43
N ARG A 128 -2.13 -5.90 6.96
CA ARG A 128 -1.13 -4.83 7.08
C ARG A 128 -0.10 -4.94 5.96
N GLY A 129 0.07 -3.84 5.20
CA GLY A 129 1.14 -3.71 4.23
C GLY A 129 2.39 -3.06 4.81
N ASN A 130 3.40 -2.83 3.98
CA ASN A 130 4.64 -2.19 4.40
C ASN A 130 4.45 -0.69 4.68
N HIS A 131 3.49 -0.02 4.04
CA HIS A 131 3.22 1.39 4.34
C HIS A 131 2.58 1.58 5.71
N GLU A 132 1.77 0.66 6.21
CA GLU A 132 1.33 0.67 7.60
C GLU A 132 2.53 0.51 8.56
N ASP A 133 3.51 -0.35 8.25
CA ASP A 133 4.72 -0.49 9.06
C ASP A 133 5.55 0.80 9.10
N TYR A 134 5.65 1.54 7.98
CA TYR A 134 6.29 2.86 7.97
C TYR A 134 5.55 3.88 8.83
N VAL A 135 4.22 3.91 8.78
CA VAL A 135 3.39 4.79 9.61
C VAL A 135 3.53 4.43 11.10
N ILE A 136 3.52 3.13 11.43
CA ILE A 136 3.75 2.63 12.81
C ILE A 136 5.12 3.08 13.30
N TRP A 137 6.17 2.89 12.49
CA TRP A 137 7.53 3.27 12.86
C TRP A 137 7.63 4.79 13.12
N GLN A 138 7.05 5.61 12.25
CA GLN A 138 7.01 7.07 12.42
C GLN A 138 6.22 7.51 13.65
N SER A 139 5.16 6.79 14.02
CA SER A 139 4.39 7.08 15.24
C SER A 139 5.17 6.88 16.52
N GLN A 140 6.20 6.03 16.50
CA GLN A 140 7.03 5.67 17.66
C GLN A 140 8.38 6.39 17.69
N ASN A 141 8.93 6.73 16.52
CA ASN A 141 10.26 7.25 16.34
C ASN A 141 10.19 8.67 15.76
N PHE A 142 9.62 9.61 16.51
CA PHE A 142 9.53 11.00 16.13
C PHE A 142 10.95 11.61 16.08
N ARG A 143 11.66 11.40 14.98
CA ARG A 143 12.96 12.03 14.76
C ARG A 143 12.76 13.36 14.05
N THR A 144 13.26 14.41 14.68
CA THR A 144 13.46 15.74 14.12
C THR A 144 14.89 15.88 13.59
N ASP A 145 15.51 14.78 13.12
CA ASP A 145 16.88 14.86 12.65
C ASP A 145 16.93 15.33 11.20
N ASP A 146 17.91 16.19 10.91
CA ASP A 146 18.26 16.68 9.58
C ASP A 146 18.98 15.58 8.75
N SER A 147 18.66 14.29 8.99
CA SER A 147 19.27 13.23 8.19
C SER A 147 18.86 13.40 6.73
N ALA A 148 19.80 13.14 5.84
CA ALA A 148 19.59 13.26 4.39
C ALA A 148 18.43 12.38 3.87
N ASP A 149 17.91 11.45 4.67
CA ASP A 149 16.78 10.59 4.36
C ASP A 149 15.46 11.04 5.01
N TYR A 150 15.47 12.09 5.84
CA TYR A 150 14.28 12.57 6.55
C TYR A 150 13.10 12.86 5.64
N TYR A 151 13.35 13.45 4.48
CA TYR A 151 12.31 13.79 3.50
C TYR A 151 11.51 12.58 3.01
N ASN A 152 12.12 11.38 2.97
CA ASN A 152 11.45 10.14 2.56
C ASN A 152 10.35 9.71 3.54
N TRP A 153 10.46 10.16 4.79
CA TRP A 153 9.56 9.77 5.86
C TRP A 153 8.44 10.76 6.14
N LEU A 154 8.52 11.97 5.56
CA LEU A 154 7.51 13.01 5.80
C LEU A 154 6.08 12.58 5.46
N PRO A 155 5.78 11.88 4.34
CA PRO A 155 4.44 11.41 4.08
C PRO A 155 3.92 10.40 5.13
N ALA A 156 4.78 9.48 5.58
CA ALA A 156 4.41 8.51 6.61
C ALA A 156 4.23 9.17 7.98
N ARG A 157 5.05 10.18 8.31
CA ARG A 157 4.90 10.99 9.52
C ARG A 157 3.59 11.76 9.53
N TRP A 158 3.28 12.46 8.43
CA TRP A 158 2.01 13.19 8.28
C TRP A 158 0.81 12.25 8.46
N THR A 159 0.86 11.05 7.85
CA THR A 159 -0.15 10.01 8.03
C THR A 159 -0.26 9.57 9.49
N ALA A 160 0.86 9.30 10.16
CA ALA A 160 0.88 8.88 11.57
C ALA A 160 0.23 9.90 12.51
N GLU A 161 0.44 11.19 12.26
CA GLU A 161 -0.20 12.27 13.01
C GLU A 161 -1.72 12.26 12.84
N LEU A 162 -2.22 12.02 11.62
CA LEU A 162 -3.64 12.00 11.32
C LEU A 162 -4.36 10.72 11.77
N THR A 163 -3.66 9.59 11.84
CA THR A 163 -4.24 8.27 12.15
C THR A 163 -3.88 7.75 13.54
N ARG A 164 -3.41 8.61 14.43
CA ARG A 164 -2.92 8.27 15.76
C ARG A 164 -3.87 7.37 16.55
N ASP A 165 -5.18 7.69 16.51
CA ASP A 165 -6.20 7.01 17.30
C ASP A 165 -6.45 5.56 16.84
N SER A 166 -6.09 5.21 15.60
CA SER A 166 -6.23 3.86 15.04
C SER A 166 -4.95 3.01 15.13
N MET A 167 -3.85 3.56 15.62
CA MET A 167 -2.52 2.96 15.52
C MET A 167 -2.42 1.59 16.22
N GLU A 168 -3.05 1.43 17.40
CA GLU A 168 -3.03 0.15 18.12
C GLU A 168 -3.81 -0.94 17.35
N TRP A 169 -4.87 -0.58 16.68
CA TRP A 169 -5.58 -1.51 15.80
C TRP A 169 -4.72 -1.90 14.59
N VAL A 170 -4.07 -0.93 13.94
CA VAL A 170 -3.22 -1.17 12.76
C VAL A 170 -2.05 -2.09 13.11
N LYS A 171 -1.39 -1.89 14.26
CA LYS A 171 -0.33 -2.78 14.76
C LYS A 171 -0.77 -4.23 14.94
N GLY A 172 -2.03 -4.45 15.31
CA GLY A 172 -2.61 -5.78 15.52
C GLY A 172 -3.00 -6.52 14.23
N LEU A 173 -2.93 -5.88 13.07
CA LEU A 173 -3.30 -6.50 11.80
C LEU A 173 -2.24 -7.52 11.33
N PRO A 174 -2.65 -8.69 10.81
CA PRO A 174 -1.73 -9.66 10.22
C PRO A 174 -1.23 -9.18 8.85
N ILE A 175 -0.03 -9.62 8.43
CA ILE A 175 0.53 -9.33 7.10
C ILE A 175 0.02 -10.30 6.01
N ALA A 176 -0.53 -11.44 6.42
CA ALA A 176 -1.08 -12.45 5.53
C ALA A 176 -2.20 -13.24 6.24
N THR A 177 -3.09 -13.80 5.46
CA THR A 177 -4.12 -14.74 5.95
C THR A 177 -4.18 -15.96 5.07
N ARG A 178 -4.57 -17.10 5.66
CA ARG A 178 -4.69 -18.38 4.99
C ARG A 178 -6.12 -18.89 5.13
N LEU A 179 -6.74 -19.22 4.00
CA LEU A 179 -8.04 -19.86 3.93
C LEU A 179 -7.86 -21.33 3.50
N ALA A 180 -8.80 -22.18 3.89
CA ALA A 180 -8.94 -23.48 3.26
C ALA A 180 -9.30 -23.27 1.78
N GLY A 181 -8.79 -24.09 0.92
CA GLY A 181 -9.08 -24.07 -0.51
C GLY A 181 -9.52 -25.44 -0.99
N PRO A 182 -9.82 -25.59 -2.29
CA PRO A 182 -10.22 -26.87 -2.86
C PRO A 182 -9.07 -27.90 -2.78
N ASN A 183 -9.42 -29.17 -2.67
CA ASN A 183 -8.48 -30.31 -2.63
C ASN A 183 -7.40 -30.16 -1.53
N GLU A 184 -7.82 -29.69 -0.34
CA GLU A 184 -6.95 -29.48 0.83
C GLU A 184 -5.82 -28.46 0.65
N ARG A 185 -5.71 -27.82 -0.52
CA ARG A 185 -4.73 -26.78 -0.79
C ARG A 185 -5.24 -25.44 -0.34
N SER A 186 -4.38 -24.65 0.30
CA SER A 186 -4.76 -23.35 0.85
C SER A 186 -4.83 -22.25 -0.22
N ILE A 187 -5.57 -21.21 0.14
CA ILE A 187 -5.53 -19.90 -0.48
C ILE A 187 -4.80 -18.96 0.49
N ILE A 188 -3.86 -18.20 0.01
CA ILE A 188 -3.19 -17.16 0.80
C ILE A 188 -3.50 -15.81 0.18
N ILE A 189 -3.87 -14.86 1.06
CA ILE A 189 -3.94 -13.44 0.74
C ILE A 189 -2.90 -12.74 1.60
N ALA A 190 -2.02 -11.97 0.97
CA ALA A 190 -0.93 -11.25 1.61
C ALA A 190 -0.75 -9.89 0.93
N HIS A 191 -0.05 -8.95 1.56
CA HIS A 191 0.31 -7.71 0.87
C HIS A 191 1.41 -7.95 -0.16
N GLY A 192 2.54 -8.44 0.28
CA GLY A 192 3.70 -8.74 -0.56
C GLY A 192 3.84 -10.24 -0.82
N SER A 193 4.57 -10.97 0.04
CA SER A 193 4.68 -12.42 0.00
C SER A 193 4.07 -13.06 1.26
N PRO A 194 3.94 -14.41 1.32
CA PRO A 194 3.46 -15.07 2.54
C PRO A 194 4.33 -14.82 3.78
N ARG A 195 5.60 -14.46 3.60
CA ARG A 195 6.60 -14.27 4.66
C ARG A 195 6.95 -12.80 4.94
N SER A 196 6.65 -11.89 4.00
CA SER A 196 7.03 -10.48 4.10
C SER A 196 6.04 -9.59 3.37
N ASN A 197 5.67 -8.47 3.98
CA ASN A 197 4.84 -7.44 3.34
C ASN A 197 5.65 -6.45 2.49
N ASP A 198 6.99 -6.61 2.41
CA ASP A 198 7.91 -5.77 1.62
C ASP A 198 8.54 -6.49 0.42
N GLU A 199 8.19 -7.76 0.19
CA GLU A 199 8.59 -8.52 -1.01
C GLU A 199 7.53 -8.40 -2.11
N GLY A 200 7.87 -7.80 -3.26
CA GLY A 200 6.94 -7.60 -4.37
C GLY A 200 7.07 -8.62 -5.50
N PHE A 201 5.95 -9.15 -5.99
CA PHE A 201 5.90 -9.90 -7.24
C PHE A 201 5.67 -8.95 -8.41
N PHE A 202 6.68 -8.84 -9.27
CA PHE A 202 6.65 -8.02 -10.49
C PHE A 202 6.47 -8.91 -11.73
N PRO A 203 5.96 -8.37 -12.85
CA PRO A 203 5.91 -9.13 -14.12
C PRO A 203 7.25 -9.73 -14.54
N THR A 204 8.35 -9.06 -14.19
CA THR A 204 9.72 -9.47 -14.50
C THR A 204 10.36 -10.39 -13.45
N THR A 205 9.69 -10.66 -12.31
CA THR A 205 10.23 -11.54 -11.26
C THR A 205 10.50 -12.94 -11.83
N PRO A 206 11.76 -13.44 -11.79
CA PRO A 206 12.09 -14.77 -12.30
C PRO A 206 11.31 -15.88 -11.59
N GLN A 207 11.01 -16.97 -12.31
CA GLN A 207 10.28 -18.12 -11.78
C GLN A 207 10.91 -18.68 -10.50
N THR A 208 12.24 -18.81 -10.49
CA THR A 208 13.00 -19.32 -9.34
C THR A 208 12.85 -18.43 -8.12
N LYS A 209 12.93 -17.09 -8.30
CA LYS A 209 12.75 -16.11 -7.23
C LYS A 209 11.31 -16.12 -6.71
N ALA A 210 10.32 -16.16 -7.59
CA ALA A 210 8.92 -16.26 -7.21
C ALA A 210 8.63 -17.55 -6.41
N THR A 211 9.23 -18.67 -6.80
CA THR A 211 9.12 -19.94 -6.05
C THR A 211 9.70 -19.82 -4.63
N GLU A 212 10.88 -19.21 -4.50
CA GLU A 212 11.51 -18.93 -3.20
C GLU A 212 10.62 -18.07 -2.30
N MET A 213 10.03 -16.98 -2.85
CA MET A 213 9.15 -16.08 -2.11
C MET A 213 7.84 -16.75 -1.65
N ILE A 214 7.31 -17.69 -2.44
CA ILE A 214 6.11 -18.48 -2.07
C ILE A 214 6.44 -19.44 -0.92
N GLY A 215 7.67 -20.01 -0.91
CA GLY A 215 8.15 -20.90 0.14
C GLY A 215 7.76 -22.37 -0.06
N ASP A 216 8.11 -23.21 0.93
CA ASP A 216 8.06 -24.68 0.85
C ASP A 216 6.65 -25.27 0.90
N ASN A 217 5.65 -24.52 1.32
CA ASN A 217 4.25 -24.97 1.38
C ASN A 217 3.36 -24.13 0.44
N PRO A 218 3.47 -24.37 -0.90
CA PRO A 218 2.83 -23.54 -1.90
C PRO A 218 1.30 -23.69 -1.86
N PRO A 219 0.55 -22.55 -1.79
CA PRO A 219 -0.91 -22.56 -1.85
C PRO A 219 -1.41 -22.92 -3.26
N ALA A 220 -2.71 -23.25 -3.39
CA ALA A 220 -3.36 -23.31 -4.69
C ALA A 220 -3.40 -21.94 -5.36
N LEU A 221 -3.70 -20.89 -4.56
CA LEU A 221 -3.79 -19.51 -4.99
C LEU A 221 -3.07 -18.60 -3.99
N LEU A 222 -2.24 -17.70 -4.50
CA LEU A 222 -1.63 -16.60 -3.77
C LEU A 222 -2.09 -15.29 -4.39
N CYS A 223 -2.82 -14.48 -3.59
CA CYS A 223 -3.31 -13.18 -4.02
C CYS A 223 -2.57 -12.08 -3.26
N VAL A 224 -2.02 -11.09 -3.98
CA VAL A 224 -1.13 -10.04 -3.46
C VAL A 224 -1.40 -8.67 -4.08
N GLY A 225 -0.76 -7.63 -3.53
CA GLY A 225 -0.66 -6.25 -4.04
C GLY A 225 0.78 -5.78 -4.17
N HIS A 226 1.11 -4.68 -3.48
CA HIS A 226 2.43 -4.09 -3.26
C HIS A 226 3.13 -3.50 -4.51
N SER A 227 3.17 -4.21 -5.63
CA SER A 227 3.82 -3.70 -6.85
C SER A 227 2.96 -2.71 -7.63
N HIS A 228 1.68 -2.59 -7.32
CA HIS A 228 0.66 -1.79 -8.03
C HIS A 228 0.48 -2.20 -9.52
N LEU A 229 1.00 -3.35 -9.90
CA LEU A 229 0.96 -3.89 -11.26
C LEU A 229 0.12 -5.17 -11.27
N PRO A 230 -1.05 -5.19 -11.90
CA PRO A 230 -1.85 -6.40 -12.02
C PRO A 230 -1.08 -7.51 -12.74
N LEU A 231 -1.17 -8.71 -12.20
CA LEU A 231 -0.49 -9.88 -12.74
C LEU A 231 -1.30 -11.15 -12.43
N VAL A 232 -1.51 -11.98 -13.42
CA VAL A 232 -2.03 -13.34 -13.24
C VAL A 232 -1.05 -14.30 -13.90
N ARG A 233 -0.43 -15.17 -13.08
CA ARG A 233 0.66 -16.02 -13.53
C ARG A 233 0.72 -17.33 -12.74
N TRP A 234 0.97 -18.43 -13.40
CA TRP A 234 1.31 -19.69 -12.75
C TRP A 234 2.80 -19.71 -12.31
N ILE A 235 3.01 -19.99 -11.04
CA ILE A 235 4.32 -20.29 -10.45
C ILE A 235 4.26 -21.73 -9.98
N ASN A 236 4.80 -22.65 -10.80
CA ASN A 236 4.61 -24.09 -10.62
C ASN A 236 3.11 -24.44 -10.48
N SER A 237 2.69 -24.94 -9.33
CA SER A 237 1.30 -25.31 -9.04
C SER A 237 0.49 -24.22 -8.34
N THR A 238 1.05 -23.03 -8.08
CA THR A 238 0.39 -21.90 -7.46
C THR A 238 -0.09 -20.90 -8.52
N LEU A 239 -1.37 -20.54 -8.49
CA LEU A 239 -1.87 -19.39 -9.23
C LEU A 239 -1.53 -18.13 -8.43
N LEU A 240 -0.58 -17.34 -8.92
CA LEU A 240 -0.22 -16.03 -8.39
C LEU A 240 -1.10 -14.97 -9.05
N VAL A 241 -1.75 -14.17 -8.23
CA VAL A 241 -2.60 -13.05 -8.64
C VAL A 241 -2.14 -11.80 -7.92
N ASN A 242 -1.66 -10.79 -8.64
CA ASN A 242 -1.53 -9.44 -8.11
C ASN A 242 -2.71 -8.62 -8.58
N VAL A 243 -3.44 -8.01 -7.65
CA VAL A 243 -4.68 -7.27 -7.97
C VAL A 243 -4.44 -5.84 -8.42
N GLY A 244 -3.18 -5.40 -8.46
CA GLY A 244 -2.84 -4.02 -8.72
C GLY A 244 -3.12 -3.11 -7.52
N SER A 245 -3.48 -1.86 -7.78
CA SER A 245 -3.71 -0.86 -6.75
C SER A 245 -5.07 -0.18 -6.94
N VAL A 246 -5.81 -0.03 -5.84
CA VAL A 246 -7.04 0.77 -5.83
C VAL A 246 -6.72 2.25 -5.98
N GLY A 247 -5.73 2.75 -5.25
CA GLY A 247 -5.49 4.19 -5.15
C GLY A 247 -4.42 4.73 -6.09
N PHE A 248 -3.39 3.93 -6.38
CA PHE A 248 -2.19 4.36 -7.12
C PHE A 248 -1.71 3.26 -8.09
N PRO A 249 -2.45 2.92 -9.15
CA PRO A 249 -1.98 1.97 -10.16
C PRO A 249 -0.72 2.50 -10.87
N PHE A 250 0.18 1.55 -11.31
CA PHE A 250 1.45 1.89 -11.95
C PHE A 250 1.61 1.30 -13.35
N ASP A 251 0.51 0.90 -13.97
CA ASP A 251 0.49 0.28 -15.31
C ASP A 251 0.00 1.22 -16.43
N GLY A 252 -0.16 2.52 -16.11
CA GLY A 252 -0.62 3.55 -17.04
C GLY A 252 -2.14 3.68 -17.14
N ASP A 253 -2.91 2.82 -16.46
CA ASP A 253 -4.37 2.91 -16.37
C ASP A 253 -4.74 3.52 -15.01
N ARG A 254 -5.28 4.75 -15.02
CA ARG A 254 -5.63 5.51 -13.81
C ARG A 254 -6.84 5.00 -13.05
N ARG A 255 -7.60 4.07 -13.62
CA ARG A 255 -8.76 3.47 -12.97
C ARG A 255 -8.32 2.61 -11.79
N ALA A 256 -9.08 2.64 -10.69
CA ALA A 256 -8.85 1.77 -9.54
C ALA A 256 -8.84 0.30 -9.97
N SER A 257 -7.83 -0.46 -9.49
CA SER A 257 -7.67 -1.88 -9.80
C SER A 257 -7.93 -2.74 -8.57
N TYR A 258 -8.72 -3.80 -8.72
CA TYR A 258 -8.91 -4.81 -7.69
C TYR A 258 -9.27 -6.16 -8.32
N GLY A 259 -9.18 -7.26 -7.53
CA GLY A 259 -9.44 -8.61 -8.01
C GLY A 259 -10.77 -9.19 -7.55
N ILE A 260 -11.48 -9.87 -8.47
CA ILE A 260 -12.55 -10.81 -8.14
C ILE A 260 -12.07 -12.21 -8.46
N LEU A 261 -12.10 -13.09 -7.45
CA LEU A 261 -11.70 -14.47 -7.53
C LEU A 261 -12.97 -15.33 -7.41
N ASN A 262 -13.40 -15.97 -8.49
CA ASN A 262 -14.51 -16.89 -8.47
C ASN A 262 -13.97 -18.32 -8.36
N LEU A 263 -14.30 -19.01 -7.29
CA LEU A 263 -14.02 -20.42 -7.14
C LEU A 263 -15.19 -21.22 -7.69
N GLY A 264 -15.00 -21.84 -8.88
CA GLY A 264 -15.89 -22.86 -9.39
C GLY A 264 -15.58 -24.24 -8.78
N HIS A 265 -16.23 -25.30 -9.27
CA HIS A 265 -16.06 -26.66 -8.72
C HIS A 265 -14.60 -27.15 -8.74
N ASP A 266 -13.81 -26.80 -9.78
CA ASP A 266 -12.45 -27.33 -9.96
C ASP A 266 -11.41 -26.28 -10.38
N ARG A 267 -11.78 -25.02 -10.58
CA ARG A 267 -10.87 -23.99 -11.07
C ARG A 267 -11.19 -22.60 -10.53
N TRP A 268 -10.16 -21.76 -10.48
CA TRP A 268 -10.26 -20.33 -10.25
C TRP A 268 -10.52 -19.60 -11.56
N GLU A 269 -11.45 -18.66 -11.51
CA GLU A 269 -11.60 -17.62 -12.51
C GLU A 269 -11.22 -16.28 -11.85
N VAL A 270 -10.29 -15.59 -12.46
CA VAL A 270 -9.75 -14.32 -11.96
C VAL A 270 -10.20 -13.21 -12.90
N ASP A 271 -10.87 -12.20 -12.33
CA ASP A 271 -11.24 -10.96 -13.02
C ASP A 271 -10.53 -9.79 -12.34
N ILE A 272 -9.59 -9.16 -13.04
CA ILE A 272 -8.96 -7.91 -12.60
C ILE A 272 -9.83 -6.76 -13.08
N ARG A 273 -10.58 -6.19 -12.17
CA ARG A 273 -11.52 -5.12 -12.46
C ARG A 273 -10.86 -3.76 -12.47
N ARG A 274 -11.41 -2.89 -13.32
CA ARG A 274 -11.01 -1.48 -13.43
C ARG A 274 -12.23 -0.59 -13.22
N VAL A 275 -12.17 0.26 -12.21
CA VAL A 275 -13.27 1.14 -11.80
C VAL A 275 -12.86 2.59 -11.97
N GLU A 276 -13.62 3.33 -12.74
CA GLU A 276 -13.46 4.79 -12.84
C GLU A 276 -13.87 5.47 -11.53
N TYR A 277 -13.15 6.50 -11.15
CA TYR A 277 -13.45 7.33 -9.99
C TYR A 277 -13.16 8.80 -10.28
N ALA A 278 -13.68 9.71 -9.46
CA ALA A 278 -13.48 11.14 -9.60
C ALA A 278 -12.07 11.55 -9.15
N MET A 279 -11.09 11.43 -10.04
CA MET A 279 -9.70 11.78 -9.76
C MET A 279 -9.55 13.26 -9.37
N GLU A 280 -10.33 14.13 -9.97
CA GLU A 280 -10.33 15.57 -9.67
C GLU A 280 -10.61 15.82 -8.18
N ARG A 281 -11.50 15.04 -7.55
CA ARG A 281 -11.75 15.12 -6.10
C ARG A 281 -10.50 14.78 -5.29
N VAL A 282 -9.69 13.80 -5.72
CA VAL A 282 -8.45 13.45 -5.02
C VAL A 282 -7.45 14.59 -5.13
N VAL A 283 -7.32 15.18 -6.33
CA VAL A 283 -6.43 16.32 -6.57
C VAL A 283 -6.82 17.53 -5.71
N GLU A 284 -8.12 17.85 -5.63
CA GLU A 284 -8.64 18.90 -4.76
C GLU A 284 -8.37 18.63 -3.27
N GLU A 285 -8.42 17.37 -2.85
CA GLU A 285 -8.11 16.97 -1.47
C GLU A 285 -6.65 17.22 -1.11
N PHE A 286 -5.69 17.01 -2.01
CA PHE A 286 -4.28 17.36 -1.76
C PHE A 286 -4.11 18.82 -1.35
N ASP A 287 -4.82 19.73 -2.02
CA ASP A 287 -4.81 21.16 -1.70
C ASP A 287 -5.59 21.45 -0.40
N ARG A 288 -6.78 20.85 -0.24
CA ARG A 288 -7.68 21.09 0.90
C ARG A 288 -7.06 20.72 2.26
N VAL A 289 -6.31 19.63 2.30
CA VAL A 289 -5.68 19.15 3.55
C VAL A 289 -4.25 19.67 3.76
N ASN A 290 -3.79 20.61 2.94
CA ASN A 290 -2.43 21.14 2.95
C ASN A 290 -1.36 20.02 2.88
N PHE A 291 -1.59 19.00 2.06
CA PHE A 291 -0.74 17.83 1.97
C PHE A 291 0.71 18.18 1.63
N TYR A 292 0.92 19.14 0.72
CA TYR A 292 2.26 19.53 0.30
C TYR A 292 3.11 20.12 1.44
N GLN A 293 2.46 20.83 2.35
CA GLN A 293 3.16 21.40 3.52
C GLN A 293 3.43 20.32 4.58
N GLY A 294 2.48 19.40 4.80
CA GLY A 294 2.59 18.36 5.82
C GLY A 294 3.48 17.19 5.42
N ALA A 295 3.36 16.72 4.18
CA ALA A 295 4.07 15.56 3.65
C ALA A 295 5.38 15.93 2.91
N GLY A 296 5.72 17.23 2.85
CA GLY A 296 6.97 17.74 2.29
C GLY A 296 7.10 17.64 0.77
N PRO A 297 8.31 17.94 0.22
CA PRO A 297 8.51 18.08 -1.23
C PRO A 297 8.15 16.86 -2.07
N LEU A 298 8.31 15.64 -1.54
CA LEU A 298 7.95 14.41 -2.28
C LEU A 298 6.45 14.29 -2.58
N SER A 299 5.60 15.05 -1.90
CA SER A 299 4.15 15.11 -2.16
C SER A 299 3.83 15.49 -3.61
N HIS A 300 4.66 16.31 -4.26
CA HIS A 300 4.50 16.66 -5.67
C HIS A 300 4.75 15.46 -6.60
N LEU A 301 5.69 14.58 -6.23
CA LEU A 301 5.94 13.33 -6.98
C LEU A 301 4.81 12.32 -6.74
N ILE A 302 4.30 12.23 -5.52
CA ILE A 302 3.14 11.40 -5.18
C ILE A 302 1.91 11.82 -6.01
N ARG A 303 1.64 13.12 -6.13
CA ARG A 303 0.59 13.61 -7.01
C ARG A 303 0.83 13.22 -8.46
N ARG A 304 2.06 13.37 -8.95
CA ARG A 304 2.41 12.96 -10.32
C ARG A 304 2.23 11.45 -10.55
N GLU A 305 2.53 10.59 -9.55
CA GLU A 305 2.23 9.15 -9.59
C GLU A 305 0.74 8.89 -9.81
N LEU A 306 -0.12 9.58 -9.04
CA LEU A 306 -1.57 9.49 -9.19
C LEU A 306 -2.02 9.90 -10.60
N GLU A 307 -1.58 11.07 -11.08
CA GLU A 307 -2.02 11.66 -12.35
C GLU A 307 -1.53 10.88 -13.58
N SER A 308 -0.35 10.25 -13.49
CA SER A 308 0.26 9.51 -14.60
C SER A 308 0.00 8.00 -14.56
N ALA A 309 -0.45 7.47 -13.42
CA ALA A 309 -0.50 6.04 -13.13
C ALA A 309 0.86 5.35 -13.37
N ARG A 310 1.95 6.00 -12.96
CA ARG A 310 3.34 5.52 -13.12
C ARG A 310 4.16 5.82 -11.87
N PRO A 311 5.16 4.99 -11.53
CA PRO A 311 6.04 5.27 -10.41
C PRO A 311 6.93 6.48 -10.70
N HIS A 312 7.04 7.41 -9.76
CA HIS A 312 7.93 8.57 -9.80
C HIS A 312 8.89 8.63 -8.62
N LEU A 313 8.51 8.16 -7.45
CA LEU A 313 9.39 8.16 -6.28
C LEU A 313 10.62 7.27 -6.47
N THR A 314 10.47 6.09 -7.06
CA THR A 314 11.60 5.17 -7.31
C THR A 314 12.58 5.71 -8.35
N PRO A 315 12.17 6.20 -9.54
CA PRO A 315 13.07 6.88 -10.46
C PRO A 315 13.73 8.12 -9.86
N PHE A 316 12.99 8.91 -9.09
CA PHE A 316 13.53 10.09 -8.42
C PHE A 316 14.67 9.75 -7.46
N GLU A 317 14.42 8.78 -6.55
CA GLU A 317 15.43 8.33 -5.59
C GLU A 317 16.70 7.84 -6.31
N TYR A 318 16.52 7.12 -7.39
CA TYR A 318 17.62 6.64 -8.21
C TYR A 318 18.45 7.78 -8.84
N LEU A 319 17.79 8.79 -9.40
CA LEU A 319 18.46 9.89 -10.11
C LEU A 319 19.09 10.93 -9.18
N PHE A 320 18.48 11.17 -8.03
CA PHE A 320 18.82 12.28 -7.14
C PHE A 320 19.23 11.87 -5.73
N GLY A 321 18.84 10.69 -5.25
CA GLY A 321 19.03 10.30 -3.85
C GLY A 321 20.47 10.37 -3.36
N LEU A 322 21.45 9.89 -4.16
CA LEU A 322 22.86 10.01 -3.80
C LEU A 322 23.34 11.47 -3.75
N LYS A 323 22.85 12.34 -4.63
CA LYS A 323 23.23 13.77 -4.66
C LYS A 323 22.67 14.50 -3.45
N ILE A 324 21.43 14.16 -3.06
CA ILE A 324 20.78 14.74 -1.87
C ILE A 324 21.53 14.33 -0.62
N ARG A 325 21.81 13.02 -0.45
CA ARG A 325 22.58 12.51 0.71
C ARG A 325 23.99 13.06 0.81
N ALA A 326 24.61 13.40 -0.32
CA ALA A 326 25.91 14.05 -0.35
C ALA A 326 25.85 15.59 -0.10
N GLY A 327 24.64 16.16 0.07
CA GLY A 327 24.46 17.60 0.24
C GLY A 327 24.74 18.45 -1.03
N ASN A 328 24.80 17.81 -2.19
CA ASN A 328 25.11 18.49 -3.47
C ASN A 328 23.90 19.21 -4.06
N ILE A 329 22.69 18.88 -3.62
CA ILE A 329 21.42 19.48 -4.03
C ILE A 329 20.42 19.34 -2.89
N SER A 330 19.59 20.34 -2.66
CA SER A 330 18.48 20.22 -1.72
C SER A 330 17.37 19.34 -2.28
N ILE A 331 16.53 18.77 -1.39
CA ILE A 331 15.37 17.97 -1.81
C ILE A 331 14.40 18.78 -2.69
N SER A 332 14.17 20.05 -2.37
CA SER A 332 13.25 20.92 -3.13
C SER A 332 13.78 21.16 -4.55
N GLU A 333 15.05 21.55 -4.69
CA GLU A 333 15.68 21.73 -6.01
C GLU A 333 15.68 20.42 -6.83
N ALA A 334 15.93 19.29 -6.18
CA ALA A 334 15.90 17.99 -6.84
C ALA A 334 14.49 17.63 -7.36
N VAL A 335 13.44 17.90 -6.56
CA VAL A 335 12.05 17.68 -6.96
C VAL A 335 11.67 18.59 -8.13
N GLU A 336 12.01 19.89 -8.09
CA GLU A 336 11.77 20.82 -9.20
C GLU A 336 12.49 20.36 -10.47
N ALA A 337 13.77 19.96 -10.35
CA ALA A 337 14.54 19.44 -11.48
C ALA A 337 13.89 18.19 -12.08
N TYR A 338 13.45 17.23 -11.24
CA TYR A 338 12.77 16.03 -11.68
C TYR A 338 11.42 16.32 -12.37
N LEU A 339 10.61 17.21 -11.80
CA LEU A 339 9.30 17.56 -12.35
C LEU A 339 9.41 18.28 -13.71
N SER A 340 10.54 18.97 -13.96
CA SER A 340 10.81 19.61 -15.26
C SER A 340 11.33 18.64 -16.32
N MET A 341 11.71 17.39 -15.96
CA MET A 341 12.19 16.40 -16.92
C MET A 341 11.04 15.86 -17.79
N PRO A 342 11.28 15.72 -19.12
CA PRO A 342 10.34 15.00 -20.00
C PRO A 342 10.17 13.54 -19.54
N GLN A 343 8.94 13.01 -19.66
CA GLN A 343 8.64 11.63 -19.25
C GLN A 343 9.52 10.59 -19.96
N GLU A 344 9.79 10.78 -21.24
CA GLU A 344 10.68 9.90 -22.03
C GLU A 344 12.12 9.87 -21.47
N GLN A 345 12.61 11.00 -20.97
CA GLN A 345 13.92 11.08 -20.34
C GLN A 345 13.93 10.29 -19.02
N ILE A 346 12.90 10.45 -18.18
CA ILE A 346 12.78 9.71 -16.92
C ILE A 346 12.78 8.20 -17.20
N GLU A 347 11.97 7.75 -18.16
CA GLU A 347 11.88 6.35 -18.54
C GLU A 347 13.21 5.81 -19.10
N SER A 348 13.86 6.56 -19.95
CA SER A 348 15.15 6.15 -20.54
C SER A 348 16.26 6.01 -19.50
N GLU A 349 16.35 6.96 -18.57
CA GLU A 349 17.32 6.91 -17.47
C GLU A 349 17.01 5.77 -16.49
N PHE A 350 15.75 5.56 -16.17
CA PHE A 350 15.30 4.45 -15.33
C PHE A 350 15.60 3.09 -15.97
N ILE A 351 15.26 2.90 -17.27
CA ILE A 351 15.53 1.65 -18.01
C ILE A 351 17.02 1.40 -18.14
N ARG A 352 17.83 2.42 -18.40
CA ARG A 352 19.29 2.30 -18.54
C ARG A 352 19.92 1.62 -17.32
N VAL A 353 19.33 1.82 -16.16
CA VAL A 353 19.81 1.31 -14.89
C VAL A 353 19.35 -0.10 -14.61
N PHE A 354 18.08 -0.39 -14.84
CA PHE A 354 17.49 -1.70 -14.54
C PHE A 354 17.81 -2.78 -15.60
N ARG A 355 18.43 -2.39 -16.73
CA ARG A 355 18.91 -3.33 -17.75
C ARG A 355 20.40 -3.69 -17.62
N ARG A 356 21.11 -3.07 -16.64
CA ARG A 356 22.48 -3.46 -16.28
C ARG A 356 22.48 -4.45 -15.12
#